data_ca1f1dbc0875859122a8ca223b44ebcd
#
_entry.id   ca1f1dbc0875859122a8ca223b44ebcd
#
_cell.length_a   1.000
_cell.length_b   1.000
_cell.length_c   1.000
_cell.angle_alpha   90.00
_cell.angle_beta   90.00
_cell.angle_gamma   90.00
#
_symmetry.space_group_name_H-M   'P 1'
#
loop_
_entity.id
_entity.type
_entity.pdbx_description
1 polymer ?
#
loop_
_entity_poly.entity_id
_entity_poly.type
_entity_poly.pdbx_seq_one_letter_code
_entity_poly.pdbx_strand_id
1 'polypeptide(L)'
;MYKIGEFSKLSKTTIKALRYYEKEGLLKPTFIDQYTSYRYYESSQLLDVSKIVSLKQAGLSIKDIKKILDGYDMTKILEAKKRELEKNLINCNIELSKINYLLEGKNMKNEIFIKDIPAYIVYYKDGIVADLAKYQTLLCKQEVSVHKQILK
;
A
#
# COMPACT_ATOMS: atom_id res chain seq x y z
N MET A 1 8.76 -7.67 -33.45
CA MET A 1 9.78 -7.17 -32.52
C MET A 1 9.89 -5.67 -32.62
N TYR A 2 10.02 -4.99 -31.48
CA TYR A 2 10.10 -3.53 -31.35
C TYR A 2 11.45 -3.13 -30.77
N LYS A 3 12.09 -2.10 -31.29
CA LYS A 3 13.25 -1.49 -30.66
C LYS A 3 12.85 -0.89 -29.31
N ILE A 4 13.78 -0.78 -28.36
CA ILE A 4 13.49 -0.26 -27.01
C ILE A 4 12.74 1.09 -27.03
N GLY A 5 13.02 1.97 -27.99
CA GLY A 5 12.32 3.26 -28.12
C GLY A 5 10.86 3.13 -28.55
N GLU A 6 10.56 2.21 -29.45
CA GLU A 6 9.20 1.89 -29.89
C GLU A 6 8.42 1.18 -28.77
N PHE A 7 9.05 0.21 -28.15
CA PHE A 7 8.48 -0.53 -27.02
C PHE A 7 8.20 0.37 -25.83
N SER A 8 9.06 1.34 -25.56
CA SER A 8 8.86 2.38 -24.54
C SER A 8 7.57 3.20 -24.77
N LYS A 9 7.31 3.59 -26.03
CA LYS A 9 6.09 4.31 -26.41
C LYS A 9 4.85 3.44 -26.25
N LEU A 10 4.91 2.19 -26.72
CA LEU A 10 3.80 1.24 -26.65
C LEU A 10 3.44 0.87 -25.19
N SER A 11 4.45 0.60 -24.37
CA SER A 11 4.28 0.23 -22.96
C SER A 11 4.04 1.43 -22.03
N LYS A 12 4.08 2.67 -22.54
CA LYS A 12 4.05 3.91 -21.75
C LYS A 12 5.07 3.93 -20.62
N THR A 13 6.20 3.27 -20.82
CA THR A 13 7.28 3.11 -19.83
C THR A 13 8.55 3.73 -20.38
N THR A 14 9.29 4.50 -19.58
CA THR A 14 10.51 5.15 -20.05
C THR A 14 11.61 4.16 -20.39
N ILE A 15 12.47 4.47 -21.38
CA ILE A 15 13.64 3.66 -21.73
C ILE A 15 14.53 3.41 -20.49
N LYS A 16 14.66 4.41 -19.61
CA LYS A 16 15.40 4.29 -18.34
C LYS A 16 14.81 3.23 -17.44
N ALA A 17 13.48 3.18 -17.31
CA ALA A 17 12.80 2.17 -16.52
C ALA A 17 12.92 0.77 -17.13
N LEU A 18 12.82 0.62 -18.46
CA LEU A 18 13.01 -0.65 -19.13
C LEU A 18 14.44 -1.21 -18.92
N ARG A 19 15.46 -0.36 -19.04
CA ARG A 19 16.84 -0.74 -18.72
C ARG A 19 17.04 -1.12 -17.26
N TYR A 20 16.34 -0.43 -16.36
CA TYR A 20 16.36 -0.75 -14.95
C TYR A 20 15.71 -2.11 -14.68
N TYR A 21 14.56 -2.40 -15.30
CA TYR A 21 13.91 -3.71 -15.20
C TYR A 21 14.77 -4.83 -15.74
N GLU A 22 15.50 -4.59 -16.84
CA GLU A 22 16.49 -5.54 -17.36
C GLU A 22 17.60 -5.81 -16.34
N LYS A 23 18.18 -4.74 -15.77
CA LYS A 23 19.26 -4.84 -14.75
C LYS A 23 18.81 -5.63 -13.52
N GLU A 24 17.59 -5.40 -13.04
CA GLU A 24 17.01 -6.10 -11.90
C GLU A 24 16.50 -7.51 -12.24
N GLY A 25 16.51 -7.88 -13.51
CA GLY A 25 16.06 -9.18 -13.98
C GLY A 25 14.54 -9.37 -13.98
N LEU A 26 13.78 -8.25 -14.01
CA LEU A 26 12.31 -8.28 -14.07
C LEU A 26 11.80 -8.42 -15.51
N LEU A 27 12.52 -7.85 -16.48
CA LEU A 27 12.19 -7.90 -17.89
C LEU A 27 13.48 -8.01 -18.70
N LYS A 28 13.63 -9.07 -19.46
CA LYS A 28 14.78 -9.24 -20.37
C LYS A 28 14.34 -8.97 -21.80
N PRO A 29 15.15 -8.25 -22.62
CA PRO A 29 14.86 -8.14 -24.05
C PRO A 29 14.87 -9.53 -24.68
N THR A 30 13.99 -9.76 -25.64
CA THR A 30 13.93 -11.03 -26.40
C THR A 30 15.20 -11.23 -27.24
N PHE A 31 15.74 -10.13 -27.76
CA PHE A 31 16.95 -10.15 -28.57
C PHE A 31 17.79 -8.89 -28.34
N ILE A 32 19.12 -9.08 -28.30
CA ILE A 32 20.10 -8.00 -28.28
C ILE A 32 20.99 -8.20 -29.49
N ASP A 33 21.00 -7.21 -30.36
CA ASP A 33 21.86 -7.21 -31.53
C ASP A 33 23.34 -7.08 -31.10
N GLN A 34 24.16 -8.03 -31.48
CA GLN A 34 25.56 -8.11 -31.06
C GLN A 34 26.44 -7.00 -31.67
N TYR A 35 26.06 -6.46 -32.83
CA TYR A 35 26.84 -5.42 -33.54
C TYR A 35 26.47 -4.04 -33.09
N THR A 36 25.14 -3.77 -32.89
CA THR A 36 24.63 -2.45 -32.58
C THR A 36 24.28 -2.27 -31.10
N SER A 37 24.27 -3.38 -30.37
CA SER A 37 23.81 -3.43 -28.95
C SER A 37 22.35 -2.94 -28.75
N TYR A 38 21.55 -2.91 -29.84
CA TYR A 38 20.14 -2.58 -29.76
C TYR A 38 19.35 -3.71 -29.14
N ARG A 39 18.41 -3.32 -28.25
CA ARG A 39 17.50 -4.21 -27.54
C ARG A 39 16.16 -4.27 -28.26
N TYR A 40 15.66 -5.48 -28.43
CA TYR A 40 14.40 -5.76 -29.08
C TYR A 40 13.48 -6.52 -28.13
N TYR A 41 12.20 -6.14 -28.17
CA TYR A 41 11.15 -6.70 -27.34
C TYR A 41 9.98 -7.18 -28.19
N GLU A 42 9.24 -8.16 -27.70
CA GLU A 42 8.03 -8.67 -28.35
C GLU A 42 6.77 -8.02 -27.81
N SER A 43 5.68 -8.10 -28.58
CA SER A 43 4.38 -7.59 -28.15
C SER A 43 3.83 -8.30 -26.91
N SER A 44 4.11 -9.58 -26.74
CA SER A 44 3.76 -10.39 -25.57
C SER A 44 4.29 -9.77 -24.27
N GLN A 45 5.49 -9.18 -24.32
CA GLN A 45 6.14 -8.55 -23.16
C GLN A 45 5.47 -7.24 -22.71
N LEU A 46 4.52 -6.69 -23.47
CA LEU A 46 3.72 -5.54 -23.03
C LEU A 46 2.88 -5.86 -21.79
N LEU A 47 2.37 -7.10 -21.70
CA LEU A 47 1.61 -7.55 -20.52
C LEU A 47 2.53 -7.66 -19.30
N ASP A 48 3.75 -8.16 -19.48
CA ASP A 48 4.73 -8.28 -18.40
C ASP A 48 5.10 -6.90 -17.84
N VAL A 49 5.38 -5.93 -18.73
CA VAL A 49 5.65 -4.56 -18.30
C VAL A 49 4.46 -3.95 -17.58
N SER A 50 3.24 -4.13 -18.11
CA SER A 50 2.03 -3.63 -17.46
C SER A 50 1.88 -4.20 -16.06
N LYS A 51 2.10 -5.50 -15.88
CA LYS A 51 2.08 -6.17 -14.58
C LYS A 51 3.13 -5.60 -13.62
N ILE A 52 4.38 -5.43 -14.08
CA ILE A 52 5.47 -4.84 -13.29
C ILE A 52 5.11 -3.42 -12.84
N VAL A 53 4.60 -2.59 -13.75
CA VAL A 53 4.22 -1.20 -13.47
C VAL A 53 3.10 -1.14 -12.45
N SER A 54 2.05 -1.96 -12.60
CA SER A 54 0.92 -2.02 -11.66
C SER A 54 1.37 -2.42 -10.26
N LEU A 55 2.20 -3.45 -10.13
CA LEU A 55 2.75 -3.89 -8.84
C LEU A 55 3.66 -2.81 -8.21
N LYS A 56 4.42 -2.09 -9.04
CA LYS A 56 5.25 -0.98 -8.59
C LYS A 56 4.41 0.19 -8.07
N GLN A 57 3.32 0.53 -8.77
CA GLN A 57 2.36 1.55 -8.34
C GLN A 57 1.64 1.17 -7.04
N ALA A 58 1.42 -0.11 -6.80
CA ALA A 58 0.91 -0.61 -5.53
C ALA A 58 1.95 -0.54 -4.38
N GLY A 59 3.15 0.00 -4.64
CA GLY A 59 4.19 0.19 -3.63
C GLY A 59 4.98 -1.06 -3.26
N LEU A 60 4.98 -2.10 -4.13
CA LEU A 60 5.78 -3.30 -3.90
C LEU A 60 7.27 -3.03 -4.16
N SER A 61 8.12 -3.70 -3.40
CA SER A 61 9.56 -3.68 -3.65
C SER A 61 9.92 -4.47 -4.92
N ILE A 62 11.05 -4.14 -5.52
CA ILE A 62 11.58 -4.89 -6.69
C ILE A 62 11.75 -6.39 -6.35
N LYS A 63 12.17 -6.68 -5.12
CA LYS A 63 12.35 -8.07 -4.65
C LYS A 63 11.00 -8.82 -4.61
N ASP A 64 9.95 -8.18 -4.17
CA ASP A 64 8.63 -8.80 -4.08
C ASP A 64 7.99 -8.96 -5.46
N ILE A 65 8.18 -7.97 -6.35
CA ILE A 65 7.76 -8.09 -7.76
C ILE A 65 8.47 -9.27 -8.42
N LYS A 66 9.78 -9.42 -8.20
CA LYS A 66 10.55 -10.54 -8.73
C LYS A 66 10.01 -11.88 -8.25
N LYS A 67 9.74 -12.03 -6.94
CA LYS A 67 9.11 -13.24 -6.40
C LYS A 67 7.80 -13.57 -7.10
N ILE A 68 6.93 -12.57 -7.35
CA ILE A 68 5.66 -12.76 -8.04
C ILE A 68 5.88 -13.24 -9.48
N LEU A 69 6.88 -12.68 -10.18
CA LEU A 69 7.24 -13.11 -11.54
C LEU A 69 7.83 -14.52 -11.56
N ASP A 70 8.56 -14.91 -10.50
CA ASP A 70 9.13 -16.25 -10.31
C ASP A 70 8.08 -17.28 -9.84
N GLY A 71 6.78 -16.90 -9.77
CA GLY A 71 5.67 -17.81 -9.47
C GLY A 71 5.28 -17.90 -7.99
N TYR A 72 5.79 -17.04 -7.11
CA TYR A 72 5.30 -16.96 -5.73
C TYR A 72 3.86 -16.43 -5.68
N ASP A 73 3.14 -16.86 -4.67
CA ASP A 73 1.74 -16.46 -4.44
C ASP A 73 1.62 -14.94 -4.26
N MET A 74 1.09 -14.30 -5.28
CA MET A 74 0.88 -12.85 -5.32
C MET A 74 -0.06 -12.39 -4.20
N THR A 75 -1.09 -13.19 -3.85
CA THR A 75 -2.07 -12.84 -2.83
C THR A 75 -1.41 -12.65 -1.48
N LYS A 76 -0.52 -13.57 -1.09
CA LYS A 76 0.22 -13.49 0.18
C LYS A 76 1.11 -12.25 0.27
N ILE A 77 1.77 -11.90 -0.84
CA ILE A 77 2.64 -10.72 -0.90
C ILE A 77 1.80 -9.44 -0.80
N LEU A 78 0.67 -9.36 -1.51
CA LEU A 78 -0.23 -8.21 -1.47
C LEU A 78 -0.88 -8.04 -0.09
N GLU A 79 -1.31 -9.13 0.55
CA GLU A 79 -1.86 -9.09 1.91
C GLU A 79 -0.81 -8.63 2.94
N ALA A 80 0.44 -9.07 2.79
CA ALA A 80 1.53 -8.58 3.65
C ALA A 80 1.74 -7.08 3.47
N LYS A 81 1.75 -6.59 2.22
CA LYS A 81 1.86 -5.16 1.93
C LYS A 81 0.68 -4.35 2.44
N LYS A 82 -0.54 -4.89 2.31
CA LYS A 82 -1.74 -4.27 2.88
C LYS A 82 -1.62 -4.07 4.39
N ARG A 83 -1.22 -5.13 5.13
CA ARG A 83 -1.01 -5.04 6.59
C ARG A 83 0.06 -4.02 6.99
N GLU A 84 1.13 -3.93 6.21
CA GLU A 84 2.18 -2.91 6.41
C GLU A 84 1.61 -1.49 6.26
N LEU A 85 0.83 -1.25 5.20
CA LEU A 85 0.21 0.06 4.95
C LEU A 85 -0.82 0.42 6.02
N GLU A 86 -1.65 -0.53 6.45
CA GLU A 86 -2.61 -0.32 7.54
C GLU A 86 -1.90 0.07 8.85
N LYS A 87 -0.78 -0.60 9.17
CA LYS A 87 0.05 -0.23 10.33
C LYS A 87 0.65 1.17 10.21
N ASN A 88 1.15 1.52 9.03
CA ASN A 88 1.71 2.84 8.78
C ASN A 88 0.63 3.93 8.90
N LEU A 89 -0.59 3.67 8.43
CA LEU A 89 -1.71 4.58 8.56
C LEU A 89 -2.05 4.86 10.04
N ILE A 90 -2.07 3.82 10.87
CA ILE A 90 -2.28 3.99 12.31
C ILE A 90 -1.18 4.86 12.93
N ASN A 91 0.09 4.59 12.60
CA ASN A 91 1.21 5.37 13.12
C ASN A 91 1.14 6.84 12.68
N CYS A 92 0.84 7.10 11.41
CA CYS A 92 0.65 8.46 10.89
C CYS A 92 -0.48 9.19 11.62
N ASN A 93 -1.60 8.53 11.90
CA ASN A 93 -2.71 9.13 12.66
C ASN A 93 -2.31 9.48 14.09
N ILE A 94 -1.51 8.63 14.75
CA ILE A 94 -0.98 8.91 16.10
C ILE A 94 -0.05 10.14 16.08
N GLU A 95 0.84 10.22 15.09
CA GLU A 95 1.75 11.35 14.93
C GLU A 95 0.98 12.65 14.64
N LEU A 96 -0.03 12.58 13.80
CA LEU A 96 -0.90 13.72 13.49
C LEU A 96 -1.65 14.23 14.73
N SER A 97 -2.16 13.31 15.54
CA SER A 97 -2.82 13.65 16.80
C SER A 97 -1.88 14.37 17.77
N LYS A 98 -0.63 13.92 17.87
CA LYS A 98 0.39 14.61 18.70
C LYS A 98 0.68 16.02 18.19
N ILE A 99 0.79 16.20 16.86
CA ILE A 99 1.03 17.51 16.26
C ILE A 99 -0.16 18.44 16.52
N ASN A 100 -1.39 17.94 16.32
CA ASN A 100 -2.60 18.72 16.60
C ASN A 100 -2.66 19.15 18.05
N TYR A 101 -2.37 18.24 19.00
CA TYR A 101 -2.28 18.57 20.41
C TYR A 101 -1.27 19.69 20.70
N LEU A 102 -0.10 19.64 20.08
CA LEU A 102 0.93 20.68 20.25
C LEU A 102 0.51 22.03 19.62
N LEU A 103 -0.23 22.01 18.54
CA LEU A 103 -0.75 23.22 17.89
C LEU A 103 -1.88 23.86 18.73
N GLU A 104 -2.77 23.04 19.27
CA GLU A 104 -3.86 23.49 20.12
C GLU A 104 -3.36 23.96 21.49
N GLY A 105 -2.34 23.32 22.05
CA GLY A 105 -1.76 23.64 23.35
C GLY A 105 -1.13 25.04 23.46
N LYS A 106 -0.87 25.73 22.35
CA LYS A 106 -0.49 27.14 22.35
C LYS A 106 -1.66 28.09 22.74
N ASN A 107 -2.89 27.59 22.72
CA ASN A 107 -4.11 28.34 23.08
C ASN A 107 -4.82 27.82 24.32
N MET A 108 -4.27 26.84 25.03
CA MET A 108 -4.91 26.33 26.24
C MET A 108 -4.77 27.31 27.41
N LYS A 109 -5.74 28.16 27.57
CA LYS A 109 -6.33 28.38 28.89
C LYS A 109 -6.95 27.04 29.29
N ASN A 110 -6.54 26.52 30.47
CA ASN A 110 -7.01 25.23 31.00
C ASN A 110 -8.54 25.23 31.21
N GLU A 111 -9.30 25.12 30.15
CA GLU A 111 -10.74 24.92 30.20
C GLU A 111 -10.99 23.42 30.18
N ILE A 112 -11.38 22.88 31.32
CA ILE A 112 -11.86 21.50 31.42
C ILE A 112 -13.29 21.50 30.87
N PHE A 113 -13.47 20.94 29.65
CA PHE A 113 -14.79 20.72 29.11
C PHE A 113 -15.33 19.39 29.64
N ILE A 114 -16.34 19.45 30.49
CA ILE A 114 -17.15 18.27 30.83
C ILE A 114 -18.14 18.08 29.67
N LYS A 115 -17.97 17.04 28.90
CA LYS A 115 -18.90 16.68 27.84
C LYS A 115 -19.84 15.60 28.35
N ASP A 116 -21.12 15.89 28.40
CA ASP A 116 -22.13 14.88 28.65
C ASP A 116 -22.15 13.91 27.45
N ILE A 117 -21.74 12.69 27.69
CA ILE A 117 -21.83 11.62 26.72
C ILE A 117 -23.18 10.95 26.95
N PRO A 118 -24.07 10.91 25.92
CA PRO A 118 -25.34 10.21 26.06
C PRO A 118 -25.07 8.74 26.39
N ALA A 119 -25.92 8.16 27.26
CA ALA A 119 -25.78 6.77 27.66
C ALA A 119 -25.87 5.85 26.45
N TYR A 120 -24.79 5.15 26.15
CA TYR A 120 -24.75 4.09 25.12
C TYR A 120 -24.98 2.75 25.78
N ILE A 121 -25.82 1.91 25.16
CA ILE A 121 -25.93 0.50 25.54
C ILE A 121 -24.69 -0.22 24.94
N VAL A 122 -23.72 -0.52 25.80
CA VAL A 122 -22.51 -1.24 25.41
C VAL A 122 -22.73 -2.72 25.66
N TYR A 123 -22.76 -3.53 24.62
CA TYR A 123 -22.65 -4.98 24.75
C TYR A 123 -21.20 -5.35 25.02
N TYR A 124 -20.96 -5.84 26.21
CA TYR A 124 -19.64 -6.20 26.70
C TYR A 124 -19.48 -7.72 26.58
N LYS A 125 -18.40 -8.15 25.99
CA LYS A 125 -17.98 -9.55 25.98
C LYS A 125 -16.75 -9.67 26.86
N ASP A 126 -16.83 -10.50 27.88
CA ASP A 126 -15.73 -10.75 28.80
C ASP A 126 -14.45 -11.13 28.09
N GLY A 127 -13.38 -10.37 28.32
CA GLY A 127 -12.04 -10.66 27.81
C GLY A 127 -11.03 -9.72 28.46
N ILE A 128 -9.91 -10.27 28.90
CA ILE A 128 -8.78 -9.49 29.41
C ILE A 128 -8.10 -8.83 28.22
N VAL A 129 -8.14 -7.51 28.13
CA VAL A 129 -7.43 -6.75 27.10
C VAL A 129 -6.11 -6.28 27.70
N ALA A 130 -5.02 -6.91 27.28
CA ALA A 130 -3.68 -6.60 27.78
C ALA A 130 -3.07 -5.31 27.20
N ASP A 131 -3.75 -4.62 26.28
CA ASP A 131 -3.19 -3.46 25.58
C ASP A 131 -4.26 -2.44 25.21
N LEU A 132 -4.09 -1.19 25.67
CA LEU A 132 -5.00 -0.07 25.43
C LEU A 132 -5.19 0.25 23.94
N ALA A 133 -4.17 0.04 23.12
CA ALA A 133 -4.23 0.27 21.67
C ALA A 133 -5.19 -0.72 20.97
N LYS A 134 -5.27 -1.96 21.47
CA LYS A 134 -6.26 -2.95 20.99
C LYS A 134 -7.68 -2.57 21.40
N TYR A 135 -7.86 -1.92 22.54
CA TYR A 135 -9.16 -1.47 23.02
C TYR A 135 -9.76 -0.40 22.12
N GLN A 136 -8.96 0.58 21.70
CA GLN A 136 -9.41 1.63 20.77
C GLN A 136 -9.78 1.05 19.40
N THR A 137 -9.01 0.08 18.90
CA THR A 137 -9.31 -0.58 17.61
C THR A 137 -10.58 -1.44 17.67
N LEU A 138 -10.88 -2.03 18.82
CA LEU A 138 -12.12 -2.80 19.05
C LEU A 138 -13.35 -1.87 19.14
N LEU A 139 -13.23 -0.75 19.81
CA LEU A 139 -14.30 0.26 19.89
C LEU A 139 -14.66 0.83 18.51
N CYS A 140 -13.67 1.20 17.70
CA CYS A 140 -13.92 1.68 16.33
C CYS A 140 -14.58 0.63 15.43
N LYS A 141 -14.25 -0.66 15.59
CA LYS A 141 -14.90 -1.74 14.83
C LYS A 141 -16.35 -1.98 15.28
N GLN A 142 -16.65 -1.77 16.56
CA GLN A 142 -18.02 -1.93 17.09
C GLN A 142 -18.93 -0.78 16.68
N GLU A 143 -18.46 0.46 16.66
CA GLU A 143 -19.25 1.60 16.19
C GLU A 143 -19.72 1.43 14.74
N VAL A 144 -18.88 0.90 13.86
CA VAL A 144 -19.26 0.60 12.46
C VAL A 144 -20.28 -0.52 12.37
N SER A 145 -20.24 -1.50 13.28
CA SER A 145 -21.19 -2.62 13.31
C SER A 145 -22.57 -2.23 13.83
N VAL A 146 -22.62 -1.38 14.85
CA VAL A 146 -23.87 -0.87 15.45
C VAL A 146 -24.60 0.07 14.49
N HIS A 147 -23.86 0.92 13.76
CA HIS A 147 -24.47 1.81 12.76
C HIS A 147 -25.15 1.06 11.61
N LYS A 148 -24.68 -0.13 11.27
CA LYS A 148 -25.30 -0.99 10.24
C LYS A 148 -26.57 -1.73 10.72
N GLN A 149 -26.77 -1.89 12.02
CA GLN A 149 -27.95 -2.56 12.55
C GLN A 149 -29.13 -1.61 12.86
N ILE A 150 -28.87 -0.31 13.03
CA ILE A 150 -29.91 0.70 13.31
C ILE A 150 -30.58 1.19 12.02
N LEU A 151 -29.98 0.95 10.86
CA LEU A 151 -30.51 1.35 9.55
C LEU A 151 -31.25 0.20 8.80
N LYS A 152 -31.63 -0.85 9.49
CA LYS A 152 -32.57 -1.87 9.03
C LYS A 152 -33.80 -1.86 9.95
#